data_572e47f9e944a60b0e0fba5c2d348270
#
_entry.id   572e47f9e944a60b0e0fba5c2d348270
#
_cell.length_a   1.000
_cell.length_b   1.000
_cell.length_c   1.000
_cell.angle_alpha   90.00
_cell.angle_beta   90.00
_cell.angle_gamma   90.00
#
_symmetry.space_group_name_H-M   'P 1'
#
loop_
_entity.id
_entity.type
_entity.pdbx_description
1 polymer ?
#
loop_
_entity_poly.entity_id
_entity_poly.type
_entity_poly.pdbx_seq_one_letter_code
_entity_poly.pdbx_strand_id
1 'polypeptide(L)'
;NYSPENIGLIMDVPLQVTVELGRTTKSISDILDFSPGKIIELDKLAGEPIDILVNGKNVAKGEVVVIEESFGVRITEIISNHGNPII
;
A
#
# COMPACT_ATOMS: atom_id res chain seq x y z
N ASN A 1 4.14 -27.51 10.50
CA ASN A 1 3.31 -27.52 11.69
C ASN A 1 3.87 -26.58 12.74
N TYR A 2 3.03 -25.72 13.25
CA TYR A 2 3.44 -24.73 14.24
C TYR A 2 2.91 -25.11 15.62
N SER A 3 3.80 -25.07 16.62
CA SER A 3 3.39 -25.11 18.00
C SER A 3 2.80 -23.75 18.38
N PRO A 4 2.02 -23.66 19.48
CA PRO A 4 1.53 -22.35 19.91
C PRO A 4 2.64 -21.32 20.15
N GLU A 5 3.80 -21.74 20.59
CA GLU A 5 4.95 -20.87 20.78
C GLU A 5 5.45 -20.32 19.45
N ASN A 6 5.54 -21.17 18.42
CA ASN A 6 5.97 -20.74 17.09
C ASN A 6 4.96 -19.80 16.44
N ILE A 7 3.68 -20.02 16.68
CA ILE A 7 2.64 -19.13 16.18
C ILE A 7 2.80 -17.74 16.78
N GLY A 8 3.10 -17.66 18.08
CA GLY A 8 3.33 -16.38 18.73
C GLY A 8 4.52 -15.63 18.12
N LEU A 9 5.59 -16.35 17.83
CA LEU A 9 6.77 -15.74 17.19
C LEU A 9 6.43 -15.22 15.79
N ILE A 10 5.63 -15.96 15.03
CA ILE A 10 5.22 -15.55 13.69
C ILE A 10 4.34 -14.31 13.76
N MET A 11 3.44 -14.25 14.73
CA MET A 11 2.54 -13.10 14.88
C MET A 11 3.28 -11.82 15.25
N ASP A 12 4.46 -11.91 15.82
CA ASP A 12 5.25 -10.75 16.24
C ASP A 12 6.25 -10.29 15.18
N VAL A 13 6.31 -10.95 14.02
CA VAL A 13 7.23 -10.54 12.96
C VAL A 13 6.74 -9.23 12.34
N PRO A 14 7.57 -8.18 12.31
CA PRO A 14 7.17 -6.94 11.66
C PRO A 14 7.14 -7.08 10.15
N LEU A 15 6.11 -6.50 9.53
CA LEU A 15 5.96 -6.47 8.08
C LEU A 15 5.84 -5.02 7.65
N GLN A 16 6.37 -4.73 6.46
CA GLN A 16 6.28 -3.39 5.91
C GLN A 16 4.94 -3.20 5.19
N VAL A 17 4.22 -2.16 5.59
CA VAL A 17 2.94 -1.79 4.97
C VAL A 17 3.17 -0.54 4.13
N THR A 18 2.78 -0.59 2.86
CA THR A 18 2.89 0.53 1.94
C THR A 18 1.50 0.91 1.46
N VAL A 19 1.25 2.20 1.41
CA VAL A 19 -0.01 2.74 0.88
C VAL A 19 0.30 3.47 -0.41
N GLU A 20 -0.29 3.02 -1.53
CA GLU A 20 -0.07 3.63 -2.84
C GLU A 20 -1.28 4.44 -3.27
N LEU A 21 -1.06 5.71 -3.57
CA LEU A 21 -2.11 6.57 -4.13
C LEU A 21 -2.38 6.26 -5.61
N GLY A 22 -1.38 5.77 -6.32
CA GLY A 22 -1.48 5.44 -7.73
C GLY A 22 -0.09 5.25 -8.31
N ARG A 23 -0.04 4.94 -9.61
CA ARG A 23 1.21 4.69 -10.32
C ARG A 23 1.18 5.41 -11.66
N THR A 24 2.36 5.60 -12.22
CA THR A 24 2.51 6.10 -13.58
C THR A 24 3.83 5.59 -14.15
N THR A 25 3.94 5.64 -15.46
CA THR A 25 5.16 5.24 -16.16
C THR A 25 5.69 6.44 -16.92
N LYS A 26 6.97 6.73 -16.74
CA LYS A 26 7.63 7.86 -17.37
C LYS A 26 8.92 7.41 -18.02
N SER A 27 9.32 8.06 -19.12
CA SER A 27 10.61 7.84 -19.73
C SER A 27 11.71 8.47 -18.90
N ILE A 28 12.95 8.05 -19.14
CA ILE A 28 14.11 8.64 -18.45
C ILE A 28 14.19 10.13 -18.75
N SER A 29 13.93 10.55 -19.98
CA SER A 29 13.97 11.97 -20.33
C SER A 29 12.92 12.78 -19.56
N ASP A 30 11.73 12.21 -19.34
CA ASP A 30 10.70 12.87 -18.56
C ASP A 30 11.12 13.04 -17.10
N ILE A 31 11.77 11.99 -16.54
CA ILE A 31 12.23 12.02 -15.15
C ILE A 31 13.33 13.09 -14.98
N LEU A 32 14.23 13.19 -15.93
CA LEU A 32 15.30 14.18 -15.88
C LEU A 32 14.77 15.62 -15.97
N ASP A 33 13.54 15.79 -16.46
CA ASP A 33 12.89 17.08 -16.58
C ASP A 33 12.08 17.46 -15.34
N PHE A 34 12.12 16.66 -14.29
CA PHE A 34 11.40 16.95 -13.05
C PHE A 34 12.00 18.19 -12.38
N SER A 35 11.12 19.05 -11.90
CA SER A 35 11.49 20.28 -11.23
C SER A 35 10.36 20.71 -10.29
N PRO A 36 10.65 21.58 -9.32
CA PRO A 36 9.59 22.07 -8.43
C PRO A 36 8.42 22.65 -9.22
N GLY A 37 7.21 22.29 -8.84
CA GLY A 37 5.99 22.70 -9.52
C GLY A 37 5.52 21.73 -10.59
N LYS A 38 6.35 20.77 -11.01
CA LYS A 38 5.94 19.77 -11.98
C LYS A 38 4.85 18.89 -11.41
N ILE A 39 3.84 18.58 -12.21
CA ILE A 39 2.72 17.74 -11.80
C ILE A 39 2.88 16.36 -12.44
N ILE A 40 2.78 15.34 -11.62
CA ILE A 40 2.79 13.95 -12.08
C ILE A 40 1.38 13.41 -11.91
N GLU A 41 0.77 13.04 -13.03
CA GLU A 41 -0.58 12.48 -13.01
C GLU A 41 -0.50 10.97 -12.79
N LEU A 42 -1.34 10.46 -11.90
CA LEU A 42 -1.37 9.06 -11.55
C LEU A 42 -2.52 8.34 -12.26
N ASP A 43 -2.48 7.02 -12.25
CA ASP A 43 -3.44 6.19 -12.95
C ASP A 43 -4.76 6.00 -12.22
N LYS A 44 -4.93 6.65 -11.06
CA LYS A 44 -6.16 6.58 -10.29
C LYS A 44 -6.90 7.91 -10.33
N LEU A 45 -8.22 7.81 -10.33
CA LEU A 45 -9.08 8.99 -10.23
C LEU A 45 -9.17 9.46 -8.78
N ALA A 46 -9.36 10.76 -8.60
CA ALA A 46 -9.59 11.30 -7.27
C ALA A 46 -10.85 10.66 -6.68
N GLY A 47 -10.75 10.21 -5.43
CA GLY A 47 -11.86 9.55 -4.75
C GLY A 47 -11.90 8.03 -4.91
N GLU A 48 -11.08 7.46 -5.80
CA GLU A 48 -10.97 6.01 -5.88
C GLU A 48 -10.26 5.45 -4.65
N PRO A 49 -10.63 4.23 -4.23
CA PRO A 49 -9.89 3.58 -3.15
C PRO A 49 -8.43 3.40 -3.52
N ILE A 50 -7.56 3.59 -2.54
CA ILE A 50 -6.12 3.42 -2.71
C ILE A 50 -5.71 2.01 -2.31
N ASP A 51 -4.55 1.58 -2.78
CA ASP A 51 -4.05 0.24 -2.56
C ASP A 51 -3.17 0.18 -1.31
N ILE A 52 -3.35 -0.89 -0.55
CA ILE A 52 -2.54 -1.17 0.63
C ILE A 52 -1.77 -2.45 0.37
N LEU A 53 -0.44 -2.35 0.45
CA LEU A 53 0.44 -3.44 0.12
C LEU A 53 1.22 -3.88 1.36
N VAL A 54 1.44 -5.18 1.47
CA VAL A 54 2.33 -5.76 2.47
C VAL A 54 3.42 -6.51 1.72
N ASN A 55 4.65 -6.07 1.90
CA ASN A 55 5.81 -6.63 1.19
C ASN A 55 5.59 -6.66 -0.33
N GLY A 56 5.02 -5.57 -0.86
CA GLY A 56 4.79 -5.43 -2.29
C GLY A 56 3.56 -6.13 -2.83
N LYS A 57 2.81 -6.83 -1.99
CA LYS A 57 1.61 -7.55 -2.41
C LYS A 57 0.36 -6.77 -1.98
N ASN A 58 -0.56 -6.55 -2.90
CA ASN A 58 -1.79 -5.82 -2.63
C ASN A 58 -2.73 -6.69 -1.79
N VAL A 59 -3.01 -6.28 -0.55
CA VAL A 59 -3.81 -7.06 0.40
C VAL A 59 -5.13 -6.39 0.76
N ALA A 60 -5.27 -5.10 0.48
CA ALA A 60 -6.47 -4.36 0.87
C ALA A 60 -6.58 -3.09 0.05
N LYS A 61 -7.74 -2.47 0.16
CA LYS A 61 -7.99 -1.13 -0.36
C LYS A 61 -8.57 -0.28 0.77
N GLY A 62 -8.40 1.01 0.65
CA GLY A 62 -8.87 1.92 1.67
C GLY A 62 -8.97 3.35 1.19
N GLU A 63 -9.30 4.21 2.11
CA GLU A 63 -9.37 5.65 1.85
C GLU A 63 -8.46 6.39 2.82
N VAL A 64 -7.87 7.47 2.33
CA VAL A 64 -6.99 8.30 3.16
C VAL A 64 -7.84 9.10 4.15
N VAL A 65 -7.43 9.09 5.40
CA VAL A 65 -8.04 9.90 6.44
C VAL A 65 -6.96 10.69 7.14
N VAL A 66 -7.35 11.76 7.83
CA VAL A 66 -6.42 12.57 8.61
C VAL A 66 -6.75 12.37 10.08
N ILE A 67 -5.74 11.98 10.85
CA ILE A 67 -5.87 11.79 12.29
C ILE A 67 -4.88 12.73 12.95
N GLU A 68 -5.42 13.79 13.57
CA GLU A 68 -4.62 14.87 14.12
C GLU A 68 -3.73 15.47 13.02
N GLU A 69 -2.41 15.28 13.11
CA GLU A 69 -1.48 15.82 12.12
C GLU A 69 -0.92 14.74 11.19
N SER A 70 -1.44 13.54 11.29
CA SER A 70 -0.94 12.39 10.51
C SER A 70 -1.97 11.89 9.53
N PHE A 71 -1.51 11.32 8.43
CA PHE A 71 -2.37 10.59 7.54
C PHE A 71 -2.59 9.18 8.07
N GLY A 72 -3.81 8.69 7.94
CA GLY A 72 -4.13 7.30 8.19
C GLY A 72 -4.86 6.74 7.00
N VAL A 73 -5.22 5.48 7.07
CA VAL A 73 -6.00 4.81 6.02
C VAL A 73 -7.10 4.01 6.68
N ARG A 74 -8.32 4.22 6.22
CA ARG A 74 -9.46 3.40 6.64
C ARG A 74 -9.61 2.25 5.66
N ILE A 75 -9.54 1.02 6.15
CA ILE A 75 -9.71 -0.15 5.31
C ILE A 75 -11.16 -0.22 4.84
N THR A 76 -11.38 -0.32 3.53
CA THR A 76 -12.71 -0.45 2.94
C THR A 76 -12.94 -1.80 2.31
N GLU A 77 -11.87 -2.51 1.94
CA GLU A 77 -11.98 -3.80 1.28
C GLU A 77 -10.74 -4.65 1.59
N ILE A 78 -10.96 -5.93 1.84
CA ILE A 78 -9.87 -6.89 2.01
C ILE A 78 -9.81 -7.74 0.74
N ILE A 79 -8.60 -7.88 0.19
CA ILE A 79 -8.38 -8.72 -0.97
C ILE A 79 -8.05 -10.11 -0.48
N SER A 80 -8.96 -11.05 -0.74
CA SER A 80 -8.75 -12.45 -0.36
C SER A 80 -7.83 -13.13 -1.35
N ASN A 81 -6.89 -13.89 -0.82
CA ASN A 81 -5.89 -14.57 -1.64
C ASN A 81 -5.87 -16.05 -1.24
N HIS A 82 -6.81 -16.82 -1.80
CA HIS A 82 -7.04 -18.21 -1.45
C HIS A 82 -5.78 -19.07 -1.69
N GLY A 83 -5.41 -19.86 -0.69
CA GLY A 83 -4.29 -20.76 -0.78
C GLY A 83 -2.93 -20.07 -0.85
N ASN A 84 -2.89 -18.79 -0.57
CA ASN A 84 -1.68 -18.01 -0.72
C ASN A 84 -1.61 -16.99 0.42
N PRO A 85 -1.25 -17.43 1.62
CA PRO A 85 -1.22 -16.56 2.79
C PRO A 85 -0.23 -15.41 2.60
N ILE A 86 -0.49 -14.30 3.28
CA ILE A 86 0.32 -13.09 3.19
C ILE A 86 1.72 -13.34 3.74
N ILE A 87 1.81 -14.14 4.75
CA ILE A 87 3.09 -14.43 5.44
C ILE A 87 3.70 -15.72 4.95
#